data_412371c8c98a9d0d18a4f1446ec876c1
#
_entry.id   412371c8c98a9d0d18a4f1446ec876c1
#
_cell.length_a   1.000
_cell.length_b   1.000
_cell.length_c   1.000
_cell.angle_alpha   90.00
_cell.angle_beta   90.00
_cell.angle_gamma   90.00
#
_symmetry.space_group_name_H-M   'P 1'
#
loop_
_entity.id
_entity.type
_entity.pdbx_description
1 polymer ?
#
loop_
_entity_poly.entity_id
_entity_poly.type
_entity_poly.pdbx_seq_one_letter_code
_entity_poly.pdbx_strand_id
1 'polypeptide(L)'
;MTVDRDTRGFFGALVGNGRPLISFTGLCLILSGAFALFQSLSMHFLPHDVAYLGMTPQQLCSINECRIVHFMIHDRISFGGALVAVGVLYLWLAAFPLRHGERWAWWTLTASGLVGFGSFLTYLGYGYLDTWHGAATLALLPCFVAGLVLSRRLLAPAGVKSPRAAILEPWSTLDFGSPAGLGRVAVLIAAAGMIGGGLTIQAIGMTYVFVDTDLEFMGLAAEQLAAINPRLVPLIAHDRAGFGGAVATAGLLTFCCVWFTKPTRSLWQALFVGGIAGWSTAVFVHPAIGYTDPVHLAPAVGGASLFFLGLALMIPANFPGASPQDALPAAVKSGEPVVGR
;
A
#
# COMPACT_ATOMS: atom_id res chain seq x y z
N MET A 1 33.70 -19.09 20.61
CA MET A 1 32.54 -18.27 20.23
C MET A 1 32.89 -16.83 20.54
N THR A 2 33.48 -16.11 19.60
CA THR A 2 33.75 -14.68 19.74
C THR A 2 32.42 -13.97 19.60
N VAL A 3 31.92 -13.38 20.68
CA VAL A 3 30.77 -12.49 20.64
C VAL A 3 31.24 -11.29 19.82
N ASP A 4 30.75 -11.23 18.58
CA ASP A 4 31.00 -10.09 17.69
C ASP A 4 30.28 -8.87 18.32
N ARG A 5 31.04 -8.07 19.07
CA ARG A 5 30.51 -6.86 19.68
C ARG A 5 30.23 -5.86 18.57
N ASP A 6 28.97 -5.44 18.47
CA ASP A 6 28.60 -4.37 17.54
C ASP A 6 29.38 -3.09 17.87
N THR A 7 30.33 -2.76 17.02
CA THR A 7 31.19 -1.57 17.17
C THR A 7 30.59 -0.32 16.53
N ARG A 8 29.40 -0.43 15.93
CA ARG A 8 28.71 0.71 15.34
C ARG A 8 28.18 1.64 16.44
N GLY A 9 28.27 2.96 16.22
CA GLY A 9 27.58 3.92 17.06
C GLY A 9 26.04 3.76 16.99
N PHE A 10 25.32 4.27 17.97
CA PHE A 10 23.86 4.17 18.09
C PHE A 10 23.11 4.52 16.79
N PHE A 11 23.41 5.65 16.18
CA PHE A 11 22.81 6.06 14.91
C PHE A 11 23.18 5.12 13.75
N GLY A 12 24.41 4.64 13.71
CA GLY A 12 24.85 3.65 12.74
C GLY A 12 24.12 2.32 12.88
N ALA A 13 23.75 1.93 14.10
CA ALA A 13 22.95 0.74 14.37
C ALA A 13 21.49 0.92 13.93
N LEU A 14 20.89 2.08 14.20
CA LEU A 14 19.51 2.45 13.80
C LEU A 14 19.34 2.51 12.28
N VAL A 15 20.26 3.15 11.59
CA VAL A 15 20.25 3.32 10.13
C VAL A 15 20.66 2.03 9.42
N GLY A 16 21.67 1.34 9.97
CA GLY A 16 22.17 0.06 9.49
C GLY A 16 22.50 0.06 8.00
N ASN A 17 21.95 -0.91 7.30
CA ASN A 17 22.07 -1.08 5.84
C ASN A 17 20.89 -0.47 5.06
N GLY A 18 20.13 0.43 5.66
CA GLY A 18 18.97 1.10 5.07
C GLY A 18 17.65 0.35 5.24
N ARG A 19 17.66 -0.97 5.48
CA ARG A 19 16.43 -1.75 5.71
C ARG A 19 15.63 -1.26 6.94
N PRO A 20 16.26 -0.92 8.07
CA PRO A 20 15.52 -0.36 9.22
C PRO A 20 14.74 0.91 8.86
N LEU A 21 15.27 1.77 8.01
CA LEU A 21 14.59 3.00 7.57
C LEU A 21 13.36 2.70 6.69
N ILE A 22 13.46 1.70 5.80
CA ILE A 22 12.31 1.24 5.01
C ILE A 22 11.27 0.59 5.90
N SER A 23 11.69 -0.22 6.89
CA SER A 23 10.78 -0.82 7.87
C SER A 23 10.10 0.25 8.75
N PHE A 24 10.84 1.28 9.15
CA PHE A 24 10.29 2.42 9.87
C PHE A 24 9.23 3.15 9.03
N THR A 25 9.52 3.41 7.74
CA THR A 25 8.52 3.99 6.83
C THR A 25 7.28 3.11 6.74
N GLY A 26 7.43 1.80 6.57
CA GLY A 26 6.30 0.85 6.55
C GLY A 26 5.47 0.88 7.83
N LEU A 27 6.12 0.91 9.00
CA LEU A 27 5.43 1.01 10.28
C LEU A 27 4.67 2.33 10.42
N CYS A 28 5.29 3.46 10.03
CA CYS A 28 4.62 4.76 10.05
C CYS A 28 3.41 4.80 9.13
N LEU A 29 3.47 4.16 7.95
CA LEU A 29 2.31 4.06 7.05
C LEU A 29 1.18 3.24 7.68
N ILE A 30 1.48 2.12 8.36
CA ILE A 30 0.48 1.35 9.11
C ILE A 30 -0.17 2.21 10.20
N LEU A 31 0.62 2.91 10.99
CA LEU A 31 0.11 3.78 12.06
C LEU A 31 -0.71 4.95 11.50
N SER A 32 -0.26 5.57 10.42
CA SER A 32 -1.00 6.64 9.74
C SER A 32 -2.32 6.14 9.16
N GLY A 33 -2.32 4.95 8.54
CA GLY A 33 -3.54 4.31 8.05
C GLY A 33 -4.52 3.98 9.17
N ALA A 34 -4.04 3.40 10.27
CA ALA A 34 -4.86 3.11 11.45
C ALA A 34 -5.43 4.40 12.07
N PHE A 35 -4.64 5.48 12.11
CA PHE A 35 -5.12 6.78 12.59
C PHE A 35 -6.18 7.38 11.65
N ALA A 36 -5.98 7.32 10.33
CA ALA A 36 -6.99 7.76 9.36
C ALA A 36 -8.31 6.98 9.50
N LEU A 37 -8.24 5.66 9.71
CA LEU A 37 -9.40 4.84 10.01
C LEU A 37 -10.12 5.27 11.30
N PHE A 38 -9.38 5.45 12.38
CA PHE A 38 -9.93 5.89 13.67
C PHE A 38 -10.65 7.25 13.54
N GLN A 39 -10.01 8.23 12.92
CA GLN A 39 -10.59 9.56 12.72
C GLN A 39 -11.86 9.51 11.85
N SER A 40 -11.81 8.78 10.74
CA SER A 40 -12.94 8.69 9.82
C SER A 40 -14.13 7.91 10.41
N LEU A 41 -13.86 6.80 11.08
CA LEU A 41 -14.92 6.02 11.76
C LEU A 41 -15.57 6.78 12.92
N SER A 42 -14.86 7.72 13.52
CA SER A 42 -15.42 8.60 14.57
C SER A 42 -16.15 9.84 14.01
N MET A 43 -16.28 9.96 12.68
CA MET A 43 -16.94 11.10 12.00
C MET A 43 -16.29 12.46 12.31
N HIS A 44 -15.01 12.48 12.66
CA HIS A 44 -14.27 13.70 12.94
C HIS A 44 -13.41 14.14 11.77
N PHE A 45 -13.31 15.44 11.57
CA PHE A 45 -12.31 16.05 10.69
C PHE A 45 -11.08 16.44 11.52
N LEU A 46 -9.93 16.50 10.87
CA LEU A 46 -8.74 17.00 11.49
C LEU A 46 -8.85 18.52 11.75
N PRO A 47 -8.20 19.06 12.80
CA PRO A 47 -8.31 20.48 13.12
C PRO A 47 -7.97 21.43 11.95
N HIS A 48 -7.01 21.05 11.11
CA HIS A 48 -6.65 21.85 9.94
C HIS A 48 -7.69 21.77 8.80
N ASP A 49 -8.43 20.66 8.65
CA ASP A 49 -9.56 20.58 7.73
C ASP A 49 -10.67 21.52 8.16
N VAL A 50 -11.01 21.50 9.46
CA VAL A 50 -12.01 22.40 10.04
C VAL A 50 -11.59 23.86 9.89
N ALA A 51 -10.31 24.17 10.14
CA ALA A 51 -9.77 25.52 9.94
C ALA A 51 -9.80 25.95 8.47
N TYR A 52 -9.49 25.03 7.56
CA TYR A 52 -9.54 25.31 6.13
C TYR A 52 -10.97 25.52 5.63
N LEU A 53 -11.89 24.62 5.98
CA LEU A 53 -13.31 24.75 5.61
C LEU A 53 -14.01 25.91 6.32
N GLY A 54 -13.60 26.25 7.53
CA GLY A 54 -14.37 27.14 8.41
C GLY A 54 -15.70 26.52 8.88
N MET A 55 -15.86 25.20 8.73
CA MET A 55 -17.06 24.44 9.08
C MET A 55 -16.68 23.12 9.75
N THR A 56 -17.49 22.71 10.73
CA THR A 56 -17.36 21.40 11.37
C THR A 56 -18.11 20.32 10.57
N PRO A 57 -17.82 19.01 10.78
CA PRO A 57 -18.61 17.92 10.20
C PRO A 57 -20.11 18.03 10.55
N GLN A 58 -20.44 18.42 11.77
CA GLN A 58 -21.83 18.57 12.23
C GLN A 58 -22.57 19.67 11.46
N GLN A 59 -21.89 20.78 11.18
CA GLN A 59 -22.47 21.86 10.36
C GLN A 59 -22.71 21.40 8.90
N LEU A 60 -21.77 20.64 8.32
CA LEU A 60 -21.98 20.05 6.98
C LEU A 60 -23.10 19.01 6.99
N CYS A 61 -23.21 18.18 8.03
CA CYS A 61 -24.26 17.20 8.17
C CYS A 61 -25.66 17.84 8.19
N SER A 62 -25.80 19.05 8.77
CA SER A 62 -27.11 19.73 8.84
C SER A 62 -27.61 20.24 7.48
N ILE A 63 -26.73 20.30 6.47
CA ILE A 63 -27.07 20.87 5.13
C ILE A 63 -27.73 19.79 4.25
N ASN A 64 -27.26 18.54 4.30
CA ASN A 64 -27.58 17.52 3.29
C ASN A 64 -27.56 16.11 3.93
N GLU A 65 -28.24 15.93 5.05
CA GLU A 65 -28.37 14.61 5.72
C GLU A 65 -27.02 13.86 5.88
N CYS A 66 -25.95 14.57 6.16
CA CYS A 66 -24.58 14.07 6.25
C CYS A 66 -23.98 13.50 4.94
N ARG A 67 -24.65 13.51 3.79
CA ARG A 67 -24.14 12.83 2.59
C ARG A 67 -22.78 13.37 2.13
N ILE A 68 -22.54 14.68 2.25
CA ILE A 68 -21.22 15.28 1.94
C ILE A 68 -20.15 14.70 2.87
N VAL A 69 -20.43 14.65 4.16
CA VAL A 69 -19.47 14.13 5.17
C VAL A 69 -19.25 12.63 4.95
N HIS A 70 -20.31 11.86 4.71
CA HIS A 70 -20.22 10.43 4.40
C HIS A 70 -19.37 10.17 3.16
N PHE A 71 -19.51 10.99 2.12
CA PHE A 71 -18.70 10.89 0.92
C PHE A 71 -17.20 11.15 1.20
N MET A 72 -16.89 12.20 1.97
CA MET A 72 -15.49 12.48 2.37
C MET A 72 -14.91 11.34 3.21
N ILE A 73 -15.69 10.77 4.13
CA ILE A 73 -15.30 9.64 4.96
C ILE A 73 -15.04 8.39 4.12
N HIS A 74 -15.81 8.16 3.07
CA HIS A 74 -15.62 7.05 2.15
C HIS A 74 -14.20 6.99 1.61
N ASP A 75 -13.71 8.10 1.04
CA ASP A 75 -12.36 8.18 0.49
C ASP A 75 -11.28 8.01 1.58
N ARG A 76 -11.48 8.62 2.76
CA ARG A 76 -10.54 8.58 3.88
C ARG A 76 -10.43 7.19 4.53
N ILE A 77 -11.53 6.46 4.68
CA ILE A 77 -11.52 5.08 5.19
C ILE A 77 -10.78 4.16 4.22
N SER A 78 -11.11 4.25 2.94
CA SER A 78 -10.47 3.45 1.90
C SER A 78 -8.97 3.78 1.76
N PHE A 79 -8.61 5.06 1.87
CA PHE A 79 -7.22 5.52 1.95
C PHE A 79 -6.47 4.91 3.13
N GLY A 80 -7.08 4.95 4.33
CA GLY A 80 -6.48 4.37 5.54
C GLY A 80 -6.16 2.88 5.39
N GLY A 81 -7.10 2.10 4.84
CA GLY A 81 -6.88 0.68 4.55
C GLY A 81 -5.78 0.43 3.52
N ALA A 82 -5.71 1.25 2.47
CA ALA A 82 -4.66 1.17 1.47
C ALA A 82 -3.27 1.48 2.06
N LEU A 83 -3.15 2.48 2.94
CA LEU A 83 -1.89 2.80 3.65
C LEU A 83 -1.42 1.63 4.53
N VAL A 84 -2.34 0.97 5.26
CA VAL A 84 -1.99 -0.23 6.03
C VAL A 84 -1.45 -1.33 5.13
N ALA A 85 -2.10 -1.58 3.98
CA ALA A 85 -1.65 -2.58 3.02
C ALA A 85 -0.25 -2.25 2.47
N VAL A 86 0.00 -1.00 2.07
CA VAL A 86 1.32 -0.52 1.61
C VAL A 86 2.37 -0.72 2.69
N GLY A 87 2.08 -0.33 3.93
CA GLY A 87 3.01 -0.45 5.05
C GLY A 87 3.39 -1.91 5.36
N VAL A 88 2.41 -2.83 5.35
CA VAL A 88 2.64 -4.27 5.53
C VAL A 88 3.56 -4.83 4.45
N LEU A 89 3.33 -4.46 3.19
CA LEU A 89 4.17 -4.91 2.08
C LEU A 89 5.58 -4.29 2.12
N TYR A 90 5.74 -3.05 2.59
CA TYR A 90 7.06 -2.45 2.82
C TYR A 90 7.84 -3.20 3.90
N LEU A 91 7.19 -3.57 5.02
CA LEU A 91 7.80 -4.39 6.06
C LEU A 91 8.24 -5.76 5.50
N TRP A 92 7.38 -6.39 4.71
CA TRP A 92 7.71 -7.68 4.10
C TRP A 92 8.88 -7.56 3.11
N LEU A 93 8.86 -6.57 2.23
CA LEU A 93 9.95 -6.33 1.26
C LEU A 93 11.29 -6.07 1.97
N ALA A 94 11.30 -5.29 3.05
CA ALA A 94 12.51 -5.00 3.81
C ALA A 94 13.02 -6.23 4.59
N ALA A 95 12.10 -7.05 5.15
CA ALA A 95 12.46 -8.19 5.99
C ALA A 95 12.95 -9.40 5.20
N PHE A 96 12.41 -9.63 4.00
CA PHE A 96 12.66 -10.83 3.21
C PHE A 96 13.46 -10.56 1.94
N PRO A 97 12.89 -10.13 0.79
CA PRO A 97 13.65 -10.10 -0.45
C PRO A 97 14.82 -9.09 -0.43
N LEU A 98 14.63 -7.91 0.12
CA LEU A 98 15.70 -6.91 0.20
C LEU A 98 16.84 -7.36 1.12
N ARG A 99 16.53 -8.15 2.16
CA ARG A 99 17.54 -8.77 3.01
C ARG A 99 18.47 -9.69 2.23
N HIS A 100 17.94 -10.39 1.24
CA HIS A 100 18.69 -11.30 0.38
C HIS A 100 19.32 -10.61 -0.84
N GLY A 101 19.25 -9.27 -0.92
CA GLY A 101 19.84 -8.49 -1.99
C GLY A 101 19.09 -8.59 -3.32
N GLU A 102 17.81 -8.94 -3.30
CA GLU A 102 17.00 -9.09 -4.50
C GLU A 102 16.74 -7.73 -5.16
N ARG A 103 17.20 -7.56 -6.40
CA ARG A 103 17.12 -6.30 -7.14
C ARG A 103 15.69 -5.86 -7.45
N TRP A 104 14.81 -6.81 -7.76
CA TRP A 104 13.42 -6.50 -8.06
C TRP A 104 12.72 -5.83 -6.85
N ALA A 105 13.02 -6.25 -5.62
CA ALA A 105 12.45 -5.66 -4.41
C ALA A 105 12.87 -4.19 -4.24
N TRP A 106 14.13 -3.88 -4.55
CA TRP A 106 14.62 -2.50 -4.53
C TRP A 106 13.91 -1.63 -5.58
N TRP A 107 13.73 -2.15 -6.80
CA TRP A 107 13.01 -1.43 -7.86
C TRP A 107 11.53 -1.28 -7.55
N THR A 108 10.91 -2.30 -6.96
CA THR A 108 9.51 -2.26 -6.50
C THR A 108 9.33 -1.16 -5.45
N LEU A 109 10.20 -1.10 -4.44
CA LEU A 109 10.19 -0.03 -3.46
C LEU A 109 10.39 1.34 -4.11
N THR A 110 11.33 1.47 -5.03
CA THR A 110 11.58 2.73 -5.74
C THR A 110 10.36 3.18 -6.55
N ALA A 111 9.77 2.29 -7.35
CA ALA A 111 8.61 2.61 -8.17
C ALA A 111 7.37 2.93 -7.31
N SER A 112 7.13 2.14 -6.26
CA SER A 112 6.01 2.39 -5.33
C SER A 112 6.19 3.68 -4.54
N GLY A 113 7.42 4.03 -4.16
CA GLY A 113 7.72 5.30 -3.53
C GLY A 113 7.49 6.49 -4.45
N LEU A 114 7.85 6.38 -5.72
CA LEU A 114 7.57 7.43 -6.72
C LEU A 114 6.07 7.63 -6.91
N VAL A 115 5.28 6.56 -7.00
CA VAL A 115 3.81 6.65 -7.13
C VAL A 115 3.20 7.19 -5.83
N GLY A 116 3.55 6.61 -4.68
CA GLY A 116 2.95 6.96 -3.38
C GLY A 116 3.28 8.39 -2.96
N PHE A 117 4.56 8.74 -2.83
CA PHE A 117 4.94 10.11 -2.46
C PHE A 117 4.62 11.12 -3.56
N GLY A 118 4.70 10.72 -4.85
CA GLY A 118 4.30 11.55 -5.98
C GLY A 118 2.82 11.94 -5.93
N SER A 119 1.93 11.03 -5.50
CA SER A 119 0.51 11.31 -5.37
C SER A 119 0.22 12.38 -4.30
N PHE A 120 1.03 12.46 -3.25
CA PHE A 120 0.92 13.53 -2.26
C PHE A 120 1.35 14.90 -2.81
N LEU A 121 2.34 14.95 -3.69
CA LEU A 121 2.79 16.20 -4.27
C LEU A 121 1.76 16.83 -5.21
N THR A 122 0.80 16.07 -5.73
CA THR A 122 -0.28 16.59 -6.56
C THR A 122 -1.17 17.60 -5.83
N TYR A 123 -1.18 17.58 -4.49
CA TYR A 123 -1.94 18.53 -3.65
C TYR A 123 -1.54 20.00 -3.83
N LEU A 124 -0.32 20.25 -4.21
CA LEU A 124 0.17 21.62 -4.38
C LEU A 124 -0.65 22.45 -5.39
N GLY A 125 -1.44 21.78 -6.24
CA GLY A 125 -2.32 22.40 -7.23
C GLY A 125 -3.70 22.84 -6.73
N TYR A 126 -4.14 22.42 -5.53
CA TYR A 126 -5.53 22.62 -5.08
C TYR A 126 -5.74 23.82 -4.13
N GLY A 127 -4.68 24.54 -3.79
CA GLY A 127 -4.77 25.64 -2.81
C GLY A 127 -5.03 25.16 -1.37
N TYR A 128 -4.94 23.86 -1.13
CA TYR A 128 -5.04 23.22 0.18
C TYR A 128 -3.76 22.41 0.47
N LEU A 129 -3.00 22.85 1.45
CA LEU A 129 -1.87 22.10 1.96
C LEU A 129 -2.27 21.44 3.28
N ASP A 130 -2.51 20.15 3.24
CA ASP A 130 -2.67 19.34 4.44
C ASP A 130 -1.36 19.31 5.24
N THR A 131 -1.39 19.94 6.42
CA THR A 131 -0.20 20.08 7.27
C THR A 131 0.29 18.73 7.79
N TRP A 132 -0.61 17.75 8.00
CA TRP A 132 -0.24 16.40 8.43
C TRP A 132 0.44 15.62 7.32
N HIS A 133 -0.12 15.65 6.11
CA HIS A 133 0.52 15.03 4.95
C HIS A 133 1.84 15.70 4.61
N GLY A 134 1.91 17.02 4.69
CA GLY A 134 3.16 17.76 4.52
C GLY A 134 4.22 17.35 5.54
N ALA A 135 3.89 17.32 6.83
CA ALA A 135 4.80 16.90 7.89
C ALA A 135 5.22 15.44 7.75
N ALA A 136 4.28 14.54 7.46
CA ALA A 136 4.57 13.13 7.21
C ALA A 136 5.51 12.95 6.00
N THR A 137 5.28 13.68 4.90
CA THR A 137 6.15 13.62 3.72
C THR A 137 7.55 14.14 4.04
N LEU A 138 7.68 15.26 4.73
CA LEU A 138 8.97 15.82 5.14
C LEU A 138 9.74 14.91 6.09
N ALA A 139 9.07 14.12 6.91
CA ALA A 139 9.71 13.17 7.81
C ALA A 139 10.03 11.82 7.13
N LEU A 140 9.05 11.24 6.40
CA LEU A 140 9.17 9.89 5.89
C LEU A 140 9.92 9.80 4.56
N LEU A 141 9.76 10.78 3.67
CA LEU A 141 10.44 10.75 2.37
C LEU A 141 11.97 10.74 2.48
N PRO A 142 12.61 11.58 3.32
CA PRO A 142 14.07 11.48 3.55
C PRO A 142 14.48 10.13 4.14
N CYS A 143 13.72 9.59 5.11
CA CYS A 143 13.99 8.27 5.67
C CYS A 143 13.89 7.17 4.61
N PHE A 144 12.85 7.20 3.79
CA PHE A 144 12.64 6.25 2.71
C PHE A 144 13.75 6.32 1.66
N VAL A 145 14.09 7.52 1.20
CA VAL A 145 15.17 7.74 0.20
C VAL A 145 16.52 7.29 0.76
N ALA A 146 16.85 7.66 2.00
CA ALA A 146 18.06 7.19 2.67
C ALA A 146 18.08 5.65 2.78
N GLY A 147 16.94 5.05 3.13
CA GLY A 147 16.76 3.60 3.15
C GLY A 147 17.05 2.95 1.81
N LEU A 148 16.52 3.51 0.72
CA LEU A 148 16.79 3.03 -0.64
C LEU A 148 18.27 3.18 -1.03
N VAL A 149 18.86 4.35 -0.80
CA VAL A 149 20.27 4.63 -1.16
C VAL A 149 21.22 3.68 -0.43
N LEU A 150 21.04 3.50 0.87
CA LEU A 150 21.88 2.63 1.68
C LEU A 150 21.70 1.15 1.35
N SER A 151 20.47 0.74 1.07
CA SER A 151 20.16 -0.66 0.73
C SER A 151 20.69 -1.10 -0.64
N ARG A 152 21.07 -0.16 -1.52
CA ARG A 152 21.77 -0.52 -2.77
C ARG A 152 23.02 -1.35 -2.56
N ARG A 153 23.69 -1.18 -1.42
CA ARG A 153 24.90 -1.95 -1.07
C ARG A 153 24.61 -3.44 -0.82
N LEU A 154 23.36 -3.79 -0.56
CA LEU A 154 22.94 -5.17 -0.35
C LEU A 154 22.71 -5.91 -1.67
N LEU A 155 22.51 -5.16 -2.78
CA LEU A 155 22.10 -5.76 -4.03
C LEU A 155 23.19 -6.68 -4.57
N ALA A 156 22.82 -7.93 -4.87
CA ALA A 156 23.71 -8.89 -5.50
C ALA A 156 24.30 -8.31 -6.81
N PRO A 157 25.58 -8.60 -7.13
CA PRO A 157 26.15 -8.22 -8.41
C PRO A 157 25.26 -8.67 -9.56
N ALA A 158 25.19 -7.86 -10.63
CA ALA A 158 24.47 -8.29 -11.83
C ALA A 158 25.17 -9.53 -12.39
N GLY A 159 24.49 -10.67 -12.38
CA GLY A 159 24.95 -11.83 -13.14
C GLY A 159 25.06 -11.48 -14.64
N VAL A 160 25.66 -12.37 -15.42
CA VAL A 160 25.96 -12.20 -16.86
C VAL A 160 24.72 -11.93 -17.74
N LYS A 161 23.50 -12.11 -17.23
CA LYS A 161 22.26 -11.74 -17.91
C LYS A 161 22.07 -10.22 -17.93
N SER A 162 21.61 -9.69 -19.05
CA SER A 162 21.26 -8.27 -19.22
C SER A 162 20.48 -7.75 -17.99
N PRO A 163 20.89 -6.62 -17.38
CA PRO A 163 20.20 -6.10 -16.19
C PRO A 163 18.69 -5.86 -16.41
N ARG A 164 18.27 -5.53 -17.62
CA ARG A 164 16.85 -5.28 -17.97
C ARG A 164 16.01 -6.56 -18.02
N ALA A 165 16.54 -7.64 -18.59
CA ALA A 165 15.83 -8.93 -18.65
C ALA A 165 15.58 -9.49 -17.23
N ALA A 166 16.60 -9.42 -16.36
CA ALA A 166 16.49 -9.91 -14.98
C ALA A 166 15.50 -9.12 -14.10
N ILE A 167 15.13 -7.88 -14.48
CA ILE A 167 14.18 -7.05 -13.73
C ILE A 167 12.73 -7.35 -14.14
N LEU A 168 12.49 -7.79 -15.38
CA LEU A 168 11.14 -7.99 -15.93
C LEU A 168 10.71 -9.46 -15.98
N GLU A 169 11.65 -10.39 -15.85
CA GLU A 169 11.34 -11.83 -15.88
C GLU A 169 10.55 -12.25 -14.64
N PRO A 170 9.38 -12.88 -14.79
CA PRO A 170 8.65 -13.47 -13.66
C PRO A 170 9.47 -14.60 -13.05
N TRP A 171 9.23 -14.93 -11.79
CA TRP A 171 9.90 -16.05 -11.12
C TRP A 171 9.61 -17.42 -11.82
N SER A 172 8.45 -17.53 -12.47
CA SER A 172 8.07 -18.66 -13.34
C SER A 172 7.07 -18.21 -14.40
N THR A 173 6.92 -18.99 -15.45
CA THR A 173 5.81 -18.83 -16.41
C THR A 173 4.47 -18.91 -15.69
N LEU A 174 3.45 -18.25 -16.25
CA LEU A 174 2.08 -18.35 -15.74
C LEU A 174 1.56 -19.75 -16.06
N ASP A 175 1.08 -20.44 -15.04
CA ASP A 175 0.49 -21.76 -15.15
C ASP A 175 -1.04 -21.65 -15.03
N PHE A 176 -1.74 -21.98 -16.09
CA PHE A 176 -3.21 -21.99 -16.14
C PHE A 176 -3.80 -23.38 -15.86
N GLY A 177 -2.96 -24.38 -15.69
CA GLY A 177 -3.39 -25.78 -15.47
C GLY A 177 -3.50 -26.18 -13.99
N SER A 178 -2.95 -25.36 -13.07
CA SER A 178 -3.01 -25.66 -11.64
C SER A 178 -3.83 -24.63 -10.85
N PRO A 179 -4.48 -25.04 -9.75
CA PRO A 179 -5.19 -24.10 -8.87
C PRO A 179 -4.28 -22.96 -8.38
N ALA A 180 -3.05 -23.27 -7.99
CA ALA A 180 -2.09 -22.25 -7.52
C ALA A 180 -1.69 -21.27 -8.63
N GLY A 181 -1.55 -21.73 -9.86
CA GLY A 181 -1.28 -20.89 -11.01
C GLY A 181 -2.47 -19.99 -11.36
N LEU A 182 -3.69 -20.54 -11.35
CA LEU A 182 -4.93 -19.75 -11.51
C LEU A 182 -5.08 -18.72 -10.39
N GLY A 183 -4.78 -19.10 -9.16
CA GLY A 183 -4.78 -18.19 -8.01
C GLY A 183 -3.80 -17.04 -8.20
N ARG A 184 -2.58 -17.33 -8.68
CA ARG A 184 -1.58 -16.30 -9.00
C ARG A 184 -2.08 -15.34 -10.07
N VAL A 185 -2.67 -15.84 -11.14
CA VAL A 185 -3.26 -15.02 -12.20
C VAL A 185 -4.37 -14.13 -11.65
N ALA A 186 -5.26 -14.68 -10.82
CA ALA A 186 -6.35 -13.93 -10.20
C ALA A 186 -5.83 -12.76 -9.35
N VAL A 187 -4.82 -12.99 -8.50
CA VAL A 187 -4.21 -11.92 -7.69
C VAL A 187 -3.52 -10.88 -8.58
N LEU A 188 -2.84 -11.29 -9.65
CA LEU A 188 -2.22 -10.35 -10.60
C LEU A 188 -3.26 -9.49 -11.33
N ILE A 189 -4.40 -10.06 -11.73
CA ILE A 189 -5.50 -9.31 -12.35
C ILE A 189 -6.09 -8.32 -11.35
N ALA A 190 -6.36 -8.74 -10.11
CA ALA A 190 -6.83 -7.84 -9.06
C ALA A 190 -5.84 -6.70 -8.82
N ALA A 191 -4.54 -7.00 -8.74
CA ALA A 191 -3.49 -6.00 -8.56
C ALA A 191 -3.39 -5.02 -9.75
N ALA A 192 -3.51 -5.51 -10.98
CA ALA A 192 -3.57 -4.66 -12.18
C ALA A 192 -4.82 -3.77 -12.17
N GLY A 193 -5.97 -4.30 -11.72
CA GLY A 193 -7.19 -3.54 -11.49
C GLY A 193 -7.00 -2.44 -10.44
N MET A 194 -6.28 -2.73 -9.33
CA MET A 194 -5.94 -1.71 -8.33
C MET A 194 -5.04 -0.61 -8.91
N ILE A 195 -4.05 -0.97 -9.72
CA ILE A 195 -3.19 0.03 -10.38
C ILE A 195 -4.04 0.92 -11.29
N GLY A 196 -4.80 0.33 -12.21
CA GLY A 196 -5.64 1.06 -13.16
C GLY A 196 -6.72 1.89 -12.46
N GLY A 197 -7.46 1.28 -11.53
CA GLY A 197 -8.50 1.94 -10.74
C GLY A 197 -7.94 3.07 -9.89
N GLY A 198 -6.83 2.84 -9.18
CA GLY A 198 -6.18 3.87 -8.38
C GLY A 198 -5.70 5.07 -9.20
N LEU A 199 -5.06 4.83 -10.36
CA LEU A 199 -4.66 5.90 -11.26
C LEU A 199 -5.87 6.65 -11.85
N THR A 200 -6.97 5.95 -12.13
CA THR A 200 -8.22 6.57 -12.58
C THR A 200 -8.81 7.45 -11.50
N ILE A 201 -8.92 6.97 -10.25
CA ILE A 201 -9.41 7.75 -9.11
C ILE A 201 -8.53 9.00 -8.90
N GLN A 202 -7.21 8.84 -8.97
CA GLN A 202 -6.27 9.96 -8.86
C GLN A 202 -6.47 10.98 -9.98
N ALA A 203 -6.59 10.52 -11.23
CA ALA A 203 -6.82 11.41 -12.37
C ALA A 203 -8.16 12.14 -12.25
N ILE A 204 -9.24 11.46 -11.81
CA ILE A 204 -10.54 12.09 -11.56
C ILE A 204 -10.41 13.13 -10.45
N GLY A 205 -9.77 12.82 -9.32
CA GLY A 205 -9.55 13.76 -8.23
C GLY A 205 -8.76 15.00 -8.68
N MET A 206 -7.85 14.86 -9.66
CA MET A 206 -7.06 15.96 -10.23
C MET A 206 -7.77 16.76 -11.33
N THR A 207 -8.92 16.31 -11.82
CA THR A 207 -9.63 16.91 -12.95
C THR A 207 -11.08 17.24 -12.63
N TYR A 208 -11.97 16.27 -12.82
CA TYR A 208 -13.43 16.45 -12.64
C TYR A 208 -13.87 16.35 -11.17
N VAL A 209 -13.05 15.81 -10.31
CA VAL A 209 -13.26 15.54 -8.87
C VAL A 209 -14.34 14.48 -8.61
N PHE A 210 -15.46 14.50 -9.30
CA PHE A 210 -16.62 13.64 -9.11
C PHE A 210 -16.94 12.82 -10.36
N VAL A 211 -17.49 11.63 -10.16
CA VAL A 211 -18.24 10.88 -11.17
C VAL A 211 -19.73 11.04 -10.91
N ASP A 212 -20.56 10.70 -11.89
CA ASP A 212 -22.01 10.93 -11.81
C ASP A 212 -22.64 10.25 -10.58
N THR A 213 -22.21 9.03 -10.26
CA THR A 213 -22.71 8.30 -9.09
C THR A 213 -22.38 8.97 -7.76
N ASP A 214 -21.27 9.74 -7.67
CA ASP A 214 -20.91 10.51 -6.48
C ASP A 214 -21.88 11.66 -6.25
N LEU A 215 -22.19 12.39 -7.34
CA LEU A 215 -23.13 13.51 -7.32
C LEU A 215 -24.56 13.04 -7.04
N GLU A 216 -24.96 11.90 -7.62
CA GLU A 216 -26.24 11.26 -7.33
C GLU A 216 -26.34 10.84 -5.86
N PHE A 217 -25.28 10.24 -5.28
CA PHE A 217 -25.23 9.88 -3.86
C PHE A 217 -25.38 11.12 -2.97
N MET A 218 -24.65 12.19 -3.27
CA MET A 218 -24.76 13.43 -2.51
C MET A 218 -26.07 14.19 -2.79
N GLY A 219 -26.74 13.93 -3.92
CA GLY A 219 -27.93 14.66 -4.35
C GLY A 219 -27.64 16.13 -4.67
N LEU A 220 -26.41 16.46 -5.05
CA LEU A 220 -25.93 17.82 -5.30
C LEU A 220 -25.04 17.85 -6.56
N ALA A 221 -25.16 18.91 -7.35
CA ALA A 221 -24.21 19.20 -8.42
C ALA A 221 -22.91 19.81 -7.85
N ALA A 222 -21.81 19.73 -8.59
CA ALA A 222 -20.52 20.28 -8.18
C ALA A 222 -20.58 21.80 -7.89
N GLU A 223 -21.35 22.54 -8.67
CA GLU A 223 -21.58 23.97 -8.50
C GLU A 223 -22.34 24.29 -7.19
N GLN A 224 -23.26 23.42 -6.80
CA GLN A 224 -23.98 23.54 -5.53
C GLN A 224 -23.07 23.28 -4.32
N LEU A 225 -22.15 22.28 -4.43
CA LEU A 225 -21.11 22.05 -3.43
C LEU A 225 -20.19 23.26 -3.27
N ALA A 226 -19.77 23.87 -4.39
CA ALA A 226 -18.94 25.08 -4.38
C ALA A 226 -19.71 26.30 -3.82
N ALA A 227 -21.03 26.38 -4.05
CA ALA A 227 -21.88 27.44 -3.49
C ALA A 227 -22.09 27.28 -1.96
N ILE A 228 -22.15 26.05 -1.44
CA ILE A 228 -22.19 25.78 0.00
C ILE A 228 -20.86 26.25 0.66
N ASN A 229 -19.74 25.82 0.08
CA ASN A 229 -18.43 26.24 0.52
C ASN A 229 -17.41 26.06 -0.62
N PRO A 230 -16.76 27.15 -1.11
CA PRO A 230 -15.83 27.06 -2.22
C PRO A 230 -14.56 26.22 -1.93
N ARG A 231 -14.33 25.87 -0.66
CA ARG A 231 -13.20 25.04 -0.24
C ARG A 231 -13.53 23.55 -0.17
N LEU A 232 -14.81 23.14 -0.30
CA LEU A 232 -15.22 21.73 -0.27
C LEU A 232 -14.63 20.95 -1.45
N VAL A 233 -14.82 21.46 -2.66
CA VAL A 233 -14.33 20.77 -3.88
C VAL A 233 -12.82 20.57 -3.85
N PRO A 234 -11.99 21.58 -3.54
CA PRO A 234 -10.54 21.41 -3.39
C PRO A 234 -10.15 20.37 -2.31
N LEU A 235 -10.83 20.33 -1.17
CA LEU A 235 -10.55 19.39 -0.11
C LEU A 235 -10.90 17.95 -0.53
N ILE A 236 -12.06 17.76 -1.16
CA ILE A 236 -12.47 16.45 -1.68
C ILE A 236 -11.52 15.98 -2.79
N ALA A 237 -11.10 16.89 -3.68
CA ALA A 237 -10.12 16.61 -4.73
C ALA A 237 -8.79 16.11 -4.15
N HIS A 238 -8.32 16.74 -3.07
CA HIS A 238 -7.15 16.33 -2.32
C HIS A 238 -7.30 14.91 -1.75
N ASP A 239 -8.38 14.63 -1.02
CA ASP A 239 -8.65 13.32 -0.41
C ASP A 239 -8.67 12.23 -1.50
N ARG A 240 -9.35 12.50 -2.60
CA ARG A 240 -9.51 11.59 -3.73
C ARG A 240 -8.21 11.28 -4.46
N ALA A 241 -7.40 12.30 -4.71
CA ALA A 241 -6.09 12.12 -5.35
C ALA A 241 -5.16 11.26 -4.50
N GLY A 242 -5.15 11.48 -3.17
CA GLY A 242 -4.39 10.68 -2.21
C GLY A 242 -4.86 9.24 -2.13
N PHE A 243 -6.15 9.04 -2.05
CA PHE A 243 -6.76 7.71 -2.04
C PHE A 243 -6.39 6.92 -3.32
N GLY A 244 -6.58 7.53 -4.49
CA GLY A 244 -6.22 6.89 -5.77
C GLY A 244 -4.75 6.50 -5.82
N GLY A 245 -3.84 7.39 -5.40
CA GLY A 245 -2.41 7.12 -5.35
C GLY A 245 -2.03 6.00 -4.39
N ALA A 246 -2.68 5.90 -3.23
CA ALA A 246 -2.46 4.81 -2.28
C ALA A 246 -2.92 3.46 -2.82
N VAL A 247 -4.09 3.40 -3.48
CA VAL A 247 -4.61 2.18 -4.13
C VAL A 247 -3.69 1.74 -5.26
N ALA A 248 -3.24 2.67 -6.13
CA ALA A 248 -2.29 2.37 -7.20
C ALA A 248 -0.96 1.83 -6.64
N THR A 249 -0.47 2.41 -5.55
CA THR A 249 0.76 1.97 -4.86
C THR A 249 0.59 0.56 -4.28
N ALA A 250 -0.52 0.28 -3.59
CA ALA A 250 -0.83 -1.05 -3.06
C ALA A 250 -0.95 -2.10 -4.17
N GLY A 251 -1.59 -1.74 -5.28
CA GLY A 251 -1.68 -2.57 -6.48
C GLY A 251 -0.32 -2.88 -7.08
N LEU A 252 0.54 -1.87 -7.25
CA LEU A 252 1.90 -2.03 -7.79
C LEU A 252 2.75 -2.96 -6.90
N LEU A 253 2.71 -2.76 -5.59
CA LEU A 253 3.40 -3.62 -4.63
C LEU A 253 2.91 -5.06 -4.71
N THR A 254 1.59 -5.26 -4.69
CA THR A 254 0.98 -6.58 -4.79
C THR A 254 1.38 -7.26 -6.10
N PHE A 255 1.27 -6.55 -7.22
CA PHE A 255 1.64 -7.07 -8.54
C PHE A 255 3.10 -7.52 -8.57
N CYS A 256 4.03 -6.65 -8.17
CA CYS A 256 5.46 -6.97 -8.18
C CYS A 256 5.81 -8.12 -7.23
N CYS A 257 5.24 -8.14 -6.03
CA CYS A 257 5.48 -9.22 -5.07
C CYS A 257 5.03 -10.58 -5.63
N VAL A 258 3.89 -10.65 -6.28
CA VAL A 258 3.35 -11.90 -6.86
C VAL A 258 4.03 -12.25 -8.19
N TRP A 259 4.48 -11.25 -8.95
CA TRP A 259 5.16 -11.46 -10.23
C TRP A 259 6.57 -12.01 -10.06
N PHE A 260 7.35 -11.42 -9.13
CA PHE A 260 8.78 -11.71 -9.00
C PHE A 260 9.12 -12.76 -7.95
N THR A 261 8.17 -13.15 -7.08
CA THR A 261 8.47 -14.06 -5.97
C THR A 261 7.68 -15.35 -6.07
N LYS A 262 8.37 -16.46 -5.80
CA LYS A 262 7.70 -17.75 -5.54
C LYS A 262 6.75 -17.58 -4.35
N PRO A 263 5.52 -18.14 -4.39
CA PRO A 263 4.61 -18.12 -3.26
C PRO A 263 5.26 -18.72 -2.00
N THR A 264 5.48 -17.87 -1.00
CA THR A 264 5.99 -18.26 0.31
C THR A 264 4.92 -18.03 1.36
N ARG A 265 5.03 -18.70 2.51
CA ARG A 265 4.12 -18.49 3.63
C ARG A 265 4.13 -17.04 4.10
N SER A 266 5.31 -16.40 4.17
CA SER A 266 5.43 -15.01 4.61
C SER A 266 4.80 -14.03 3.61
N LEU A 267 4.96 -14.25 2.29
CA LEU A 267 4.29 -13.44 1.26
C LEU A 267 2.77 -13.61 1.34
N TRP A 268 2.30 -14.86 1.42
CA TRP A 268 0.87 -15.13 1.56
C TRP A 268 0.26 -14.42 2.78
N GLN A 269 0.94 -14.48 3.93
CA GLN A 269 0.50 -13.77 5.15
C GLN A 269 0.50 -12.26 4.98
N ALA A 270 1.54 -11.68 4.36
CA ALA A 270 1.59 -10.25 4.11
C ALA A 270 0.46 -9.79 3.16
N LEU A 271 0.22 -10.53 2.08
CA LEU A 271 -0.89 -10.27 1.16
C LEU A 271 -2.24 -10.42 1.84
N PHE A 272 -2.41 -11.44 2.68
CA PHE A 272 -3.66 -11.66 3.41
C PHE A 272 -3.97 -10.52 4.39
N VAL A 273 -2.99 -10.13 5.22
CA VAL A 273 -3.16 -9.04 6.19
C VAL A 273 -3.39 -7.70 5.48
N GLY A 274 -2.55 -7.36 4.48
CA GLY A 274 -2.72 -6.15 3.69
C GLY A 274 -4.04 -6.16 2.90
N GLY A 275 -4.40 -7.32 2.34
CA GLY A 275 -5.67 -7.50 1.63
C GLY A 275 -6.89 -7.31 2.53
N ILE A 276 -6.89 -7.88 3.74
CA ILE A 276 -7.98 -7.63 4.70
C ILE A 276 -8.09 -6.13 4.98
N ALA A 277 -6.99 -5.45 5.30
CA ALA A 277 -7.04 -4.03 5.60
C ALA A 277 -7.56 -3.20 4.41
N GLY A 278 -7.01 -3.41 3.20
CA GLY A 278 -7.38 -2.62 2.02
C GLY A 278 -8.78 -2.94 1.50
N TRP A 279 -9.09 -4.21 1.27
CA TRP A 279 -10.36 -4.59 0.66
C TRP A 279 -11.56 -4.47 1.61
N SER A 280 -11.40 -4.78 2.91
CA SER A 280 -12.52 -4.62 3.85
C SER A 280 -12.92 -3.16 3.98
N THR A 281 -11.97 -2.23 4.03
CA THR A 281 -12.27 -0.80 4.09
C THR A 281 -12.93 -0.31 2.80
N ALA A 282 -12.42 -0.73 1.64
CA ALA A 282 -12.97 -0.35 0.35
C ALA A 282 -14.38 -0.92 0.09
N VAL A 283 -14.70 -2.11 0.61
CA VAL A 283 -16.02 -2.74 0.40
C VAL A 283 -17.03 -2.31 1.46
N PHE A 284 -16.68 -2.40 2.76
CA PHE A 284 -17.64 -2.21 3.83
C PHE A 284 -17.96 -0.74 4.15
N VAL A 285 -17.15 0.22 3.71
CA VAL A 285 -17.50 1.63 3.85
C VAL A 285 -18.78 1.99 3.11
N HIS A 286 -19.01 1.41 1.94
CA HIS A 286 -20.17 1.70 1.09
C HIS A 286 -21.52 1.43 1.79
N PRO A 287 -21.82 0.19 2.26
CA PRO A 287 -23.07 -0.04 2.99
C PRO A 287 -23.12 0.72 4.31
N ALA A 288 -21.99 1.01 4.96
CA ALA A 288 -21.95 1.75 6.21
C ALA A 288 -22.44 3.19 6.08
N ILE A 289 -22.20 3.83 4.92
CA ILE A 289 -22.62 5.21 4.64
C ILE A 289 -23.88 5.30 3.77
N GLY A 290 -24.39 4.17 3.29
CA GLY A 290 -25.54 4.11 2.39
C GLY A 290 -25.21 4.40 0.90
N TYR A 291 -23.94 4.38 0.51
CA TYR A 291 -23.51 4.54 -0.89
C TYR A 291 -23.44 3.16 -1.58
N THR A 292 -24.58 2.63 -1.96
CA THR A 292 -24.71 1.23 -2.43
C THR A 292 -25.01 1.10 -3.92
N ASP A 293 -24.64 2.10 -4.74
CA ASP A 293 -24.75 2.00 -6.19
C ASP A 293 -23.97 0.78 -6.72
N PRO A 294 -24.62 -0.14 -7.48
CA PRO A 294 -23.97 -1.38 -7.91
C PRO A 294 -22.81 -1.15 -8.88
N VAL A 295 -22.88 -0.13 -9.74
CA VAL A 295 -21.84 0.17 -10.72
C VAL A 295 -20.60 0.72 -10.02
N HIS A 296 -20.81 1.59 -9.04
CA HIS A 296 -19.75 2.15 -8.21
C HIS A 296 -19.07 1.08 -7.34
N LEU A 297 -19.85 0.18 -6.74
CA LEU A 297 -19.36 -0.84 -5.82
C LEU A 297 -18.73 -2.06 -6.53
N ALA A 298 -19.15 -2.35 -7.76
CA ALA A 298 -18.71 -3.54 -8.49
C ALA A 298 -17.19 -3.71 -8.59
N PRO A 299 -16.37 -2.68 -8.88
CA PRO A 299 -14.91 -2.82 -8.93
C PRO A 299 -14.30 -3.26 -7.59
N ALA A 300 -14.79 -2.71 -6.47
CA ALA A 300 -14.30 -3.04 -5.13
C ALA A 300 -14.67 -4.49 -4.75
N VAL A 301 -15.92 -4.88 -4.93
CA VAL A 301 -16.39 -6.24 -4.62
C VAL A 301 -15.78 -7.28 -5.55
N GLY A 302 -15.75 -7.00 -6.86
CA GLY A 302 -15.15 -7.89 -7.85
C GLY A 302 -13.65 -8.07 -7.62
N GLY A 303 -12.94 -6.98 -7.36
CA GLY A 303 -11.51 -6.99 -7.05
C GLY A 303 -11.20 -7.76 -5.77
N ALA A 304 -11.94 -7.50 -4.68
CA ALA A 304 -11.82 -8.23 -3.42
C ALA A 304 -12.07 -9.73 -3.60
N SER A 305 -13.16 -10.09 -4.28
CA SER A 305 -13.53 -11.48 -4.54
C SER A 305 -12.43 -12.20 -5.32
N LEU A 306 -11.94 -11.58 -6.39
CA LEU A 306 -10.86 -12.14 -7.22
C LEU A 306 -9.56 -12.27 -6.43
N PHE A 307 -9.22 -11.28 -5.61
CA PHE A 307 -8.01 -11.28 -4.78
C PHE A 307 -8.06 -12.40 -3.74
N PHE A 308 -9.13 -12.51 -2.95
CA PHE A 308 -9.23 -13.52 -1.89
C PHE A 308 -9.41 -14.93 -2.43
N LEU A 309 -10.17 -15.10 -3.53
CA LEU A 309 -10.24 -16.37 -4.23
C LEU A 309 -8.85 -16.78 -4.75
N GLY A 310 -8.12 -15.84 -5.33
CA GLY A 310 -6.75 -16.07 -5.77
C GLY A 310 -5.83 -16.49 -4.63
N LEU A 311 -5.89 -15.81 -3.48
CA LEU A 311 -5.11 -16.20 -2.29
C LEU A 311 -5.52 -17.56 -1.75
N ALA A 312 -6.80 -17.90 -1.76
CA ALA A 312 -7.28 -19.21 -1.32
C ALA A 312 -6.73 -20.34 -2.21
N LEU A 313 -6.72 -20.14 -3.53
CA LEU A 313 -6.13 -21.08 -4.49
C LEU A 313 -4.60 -21.15 -4.39
N MET A 314 -3.96 -20.08 -3.92
CA MET A 314 -2.52 -20.05 -3.69
C MET A 314 -2.12 -20.62 -2.32
N ILE A 315 -3.07 -21.00 -1.44
CA ILE A 315 -2.71 -21.68 -0.19
C ILE A 315 -1.96 -22.94 -0.59
N PRO A 316 -0.65 -23.03 -0.31
CA PRO A 316 0.09 -24.23 -0.67
C PRO A 316 -0.43 -25.37 0.22
N ALA A 317 -0.99 -26.38 -0.39
CA ALA A 317 -1.28 -27.65 0.28
C ALA A 317 0.00 -28.26 0.92
N ASN A 318 1.15 -27.74 0.51
CA ASN A 318 2.48 -28.07 1.00
C ASN A 318 3.28 -26.78 1.14
N PHE A 319 2.98 -25.92 2.15
CA PHE A 319 4.09 -25.19 2.73
C PHE A 319 4.96 -26.28 3.39
N PRO A 320 6.15 -26.65 2.86
CA PRO A 320 7.05 -27.50 3.60
C PRO A 320 7.22 -26.80 4.94
N GLY A 321 6.72 -27.40 5.99
CA GLY A 321 7.12 -27.03 7.34
C GLY A 321 8.63 -26.95 7.27
N ALA A 322 9.24 -25.90 7.82
CA ALA A 322 10.69 -25.83 7.89
C ALA A 322 11.16 -27.18 8.39
N SER A 323 11.78 -27.95 7.51
CA SER A 323 12.34 -29.25 7.90
C SER A 323 13.28 -28.93 9.05
N PRO A 324 13.30 -29.71 10.13
CA PRO A 324 14.29 -29.51 11.19
C PRO A 324 15.73 -29.45 10.66
N GLN A 325 15.96 -29.95 9.44
CA GLN A 325 17.24 -29.86 8.73
C GLN A 325 17.57 -28.46 8.19
N ASP A 326 16.57 -27.55 8.03
CA ASP A 326 16.82 -26.17 7.58
C ASP A 326 17.32 -25.26 8.71
N ALA A 327 17.18 -25.70 9.97
CA ALA A 327 17.69 -25.02 11.15
C ALA A 327 19.15 -25.35 11.48
N LEU A 328 19.75 -26.33 10.79
CA LEU A 328 21.14 -26.70 11.01
C LEU A 328 22.08 -25.77 10.25
N PRO A 329 23.17 -25.26 10.91
CA PRO A 329 24.21 -24.49 10.24
C PRO A 329 24.79 -25.26 9.05
N ALA A 330 25.17 -24.55 7.99
CA ALA A 330 25.70 -25.12 6.74
C ALA A 330 26.85 -26.15 6.95
N ALA A 331 27.63 -26.00 8.01
CA ALA A 331 28.71 -26.92 8.39
C ALA A 331 28.24 -28.34 8.77
N VAL A 332 26.96 -28.52 9.14
CA VAL A 332 26.41 -29.84 9.49
C VAL A 332 25.77 -30.53 8.29
N LYS A 333 25.46 -29.75 7.22
CA LYS A 333 24.85 -30.30 6.01
C LYS A 333 25.84 -31.02 5.09
N SER A 334 27.15 -30.79 5.23
CA SER A 334 28.17 -31.33 4.35
C SER A 334 28.69 -32.72 4.74
N GLY A 335 28.32 -33.26 5.89
CA GLY A 335 28.76 -34.60 6.33
C GLY A 335 30.28 -34.77 6.44
N GLU A 336 31.04 -33.67 6.44
CA GLU A 336 32.50 -33.76 6.61
C GLU A 336 32.84 -34.16 8.05
N PRO A 337 33.69 -35.22 8.23
CA PRO A 337 34.09 -35.61 9.56
C PRO A 337 34.94 -34.50 10.20
N VAL A 338 34.54 -34.04 11.38
CA VAL A 338 35.36 -33.16 12.22
C VAL A 338 36.61 -33.93 12.60
N VAL A 339 37.69 -33.71 11.85
CA VAL A 339 39.02 -34.19 12.22
C VAL A 339 39.47 -33.32 13.39
N GLY A 340 39.48 -33.89 14.58
CA GLY A 340 40.02 -33.27 15.77
C GLY A 340 41.52 -33.07 15.68
N ARG A 341 41.97 -31.88 15.98
CA ARG A 341 43.29 -31.57 16.53
C ARG A 341 43.14 -30.61 17.70
#